data_273526eb8de463eb66fee2322b647aad
#
_entry.id   273526eb8de463eb66fee2322b647aad
#
_cell.length_a   1.000
_cell.length_b   1.000
_cell.length_c   1.000
_cell.angle_alpha   90.00
_cell.angle_beta   90.00
_cell.angle_gamma   90.00
#
_symmetry.space_group_name_H-M   'P 1'
#
loop_
_entity.id
_entity.type
_entity.pdbx_description
1 polymer ?
#
loop_
_entity_poly.entity_id
_entity_poly.type
_entity_poly.pdbx_seq_one_letter_code
_entity_poly.pdbx_strand_id
1 'polypeptide(L)'
;MAAPPDANIKSATRVLELLEFFAEHRRPMSTADVVNELGYPQSSSTVLLQTLMRLRYLDYDRKSRKYFPTVRVALLGSWITENLYSERSLSKIVNDLHARTSATVILGLQNDIYVQYIHVNQTPARRSQLKWYLKPGSLRPLARSSVGKAVLSSKPDAELIYLLRRINASETRPENRVSEADLLEEMDRIRETGYSLTTGTVNPQAGVVACLIPSHPQQPVMALGIGAENDELLRNKDRYLQLLREALEPFR
;
A
#
# COMPACT_ATOMS: atom_id res chain seq x y z
N MET A 1 14.48 13.18 -23.33
CA MET A 1 13.43 14.17 -22.99
C MET A 1 13.39 14.25 -21.46
N ALA A 2 13.68 15.41 -20.92
CA ALA A 2 13.57 15.65 -19.48
C ALA A 2 12.11 15.46 -19.06
N ALA A 3 11.88 14.80 -17.91
CA ALA A 3 10.54 14.72 -17.31
C ALA A 3 9.98 16.14 -17.15
N PRO A 4 8.69 16.41 -17.45
CA PRO A 4 8.12 17.72 -17.23
C PRO A 4 8.25 18.07 -15.74
N PRO A 5 8.55 19.35 -15.40
CA PRO A 5 8.58 19.77 -14.01
C PRO A 5 7.24 19.43 -13.36
N ASP A 6 7.27 19.05 -12.08
CA ASP A 6 6.10 18.69 -11.24
C ASP A 6 4.96 19.71 -11.38
N ALA A 7 4.18 19.59 -12.44
CA ALA A 7 2.98 20.36 -12.67
C ALA A 7 1.82 19.81 -11.84
N ASN A 8 2.03 19.67 -10.53
CA ASN A 8 0.97 19.29 -9.60
C ASN A 8 -0.01 20.47 -9.46
N ILE A 9 -1.26 20.23 -9.87
CA ILE A 9 -2.34 21.17 -9.61
C ILE A 9 -2.60 21.18 -8.10
N LYS A 10 -2.06 22.18 -7.41
CA LYS A 10 -2.10 22.32 -5.94
C LYS A 10 -3.49 22.09 -5.34
N SER A 11 -4.55 22.52 -6.03
CA SER A 11 -5.93 22.31 -5.55
C SER A 11 -6.36 20.85 -5.59
N ALA A 12 -5.99 20.10 -6.62
CA ALA A 12 -6.31 18.67 -6.72
C ALA A 12 -5.57 17.87 -5.66
N THR A 13 -4.26 18.12 -5.50
CA THR A 13 -3.44 17.48 -4.45
C THR A 13 -4.05 17.71 -3.07
N ARG A 14 -4.41 18.96 -2.74
CA ARG A 14 -4.99 19.30 -1.43
C ARG A 14 -6.33 18.64 -1.15
N VAL A 15 -7.17 18.41 -2.17
CA VAL A 15 -8.43 17.66 -2.00
C VAL A 15 -8.14 16.23 -1.59
N LEU A 16 -7.21 15.56 -2.26
CA LEU A 16 -6.86 14.18 -1.97
C LEU A 16 -6.21 14.05 -0.60
N GLU A 17 -5.22 14.89 -0.29
CA GLU A 17 -4.55 14.91 1.02
C GLU A 17 -5.55 15.16 2.18
N LEU A 18 -6.53 16.04 1.98
CA LEU A 18 -7.58 16.27 2.98
C LEU A 18 -8.47 15.03 3.18
N LEU A 19 -8.86 14.33 2.12
CA LEU A 19 -9.65 13.11 2.24
C LEU A 19 -8.85 11.97 2.89
N GLU A 20 -7.57 11.84 2.56
CA GLU A 20 -6.66 10.90 3.21
C GLU A 20 -6.47 11.22 4.71
N PHE A 21 -6.37 12.50 5.04
CA PHE A 21 -6.30 12.96 6.43
C PHE A 21 -7.54 12.54 7.24
N PHE A 22 -8.75 12.68 6.68
CA PHE A 22 -9.96 12.17 7.31
C PHE A 22 -9.96 10.65 7.43
N ALA A 23 -9.50 9.93 6.41
CA ALA A 23 -9.43 8.47 6.41
C ALA A 23 -8.46 7.94 7.47
N GLU A 24 -7.38 8.65 7.75
CA GLU A 24 -6.40 8.31 8.79
C GLU A 24 -6.96 8.51 10.20
N HIS A 25 -7.54 9.67 10.46
CA HIS A 25 -7.97 10.05 11.82
C HIS A 25 -9.36 9.54 12.20
N ARG A 26 -10.22 9.28 11.22
CA ARG A 26 -11.59 8.72 11.37
C ARG A 26 -12.46 9.46 12.40
N ARG A 27 -12.29 10.76 12.53
CA ARG A 27 -13.04 11.63 13.43
C ARG A 27 -13.40 12.96 12.77
N PRO A 28 -14.44 13.66 13.23
CA PRO A 28 -14.75 15.01 12.78
C PRO A 28 -13.59 15.98 13.09
N MET A 29 -13.26 16.85 12.12
CA MET A 29 -12.16 17.81 12.17
C MET A 29 -12.65 19.24 12.00
N SER A 30 -12.06 20.16 12.75
CA SER A 30 -12.23 21.59 12.56
C SER A 30 -11.31 22.14 11.48
N THR A 31 -11.55 23.37 11.03
CA THR A 31 -10.60 24.06 10.11
C THR A 31 -9.21 24.20 10.77
N ALA A 32 -9.16 24.43 12.09
CA ALA A 32 -7.90 24.54 12.82
C ALA A 32 -7.11 23.21 12.81
N ASP A 33 -7.79 22.07 12.98
CA ASP A 33 -7.14 20.74 12.89
C ASP A 33 -6.48 20.57 11.51
N VAL A 34 -7.19 20.92 10.43
CA VAL A 34 -6.69 20.82 9.04
C VAL A 34 -5.49 21.74 8.80
N VAL A 35 -5.54 22.98 9.30
CA VAL A 35 -4.44 23.95 9.18
C VAL A 35 -3.20 23.44 9.90
N ASN A 36 -3.36 22.97 11.12
CA ASN A 36 -2.23 22.52 11.97
C ASN A 36 -1.55 21.26 11.43
N GLU A 37 -2.33 20.29 10.95
CA GLU A 37 -1.80 18.99 10.52
C GLU A 37 -1.27 19.01 9.07
N LEU A 38 -1.99 19.70 8.16
CA LEU A 38 -1.62 19.73 6.75
C LEU A 38 -0.74 20.94 6.39
N GLY A 39 -0.57 21.91 7.30
CA GLY A 39 0.27 23.09 7.07
C GLY A 39 -0.27 24.07 6.02
N TYR A 40 -1.57 24.01 5.70
CA TYR A 40 -2.16 24.88 4.71
C TYR A 40 -2.56 26.25 5.30
N PRO A 41 -2.50 27.36 4.52
CA PRO A 41 -3.05 28.63 4.95
C PRO A 41 -4.52 28.51 5.33
N GLN A 42 -4.93 29.17 6.42
CA GLN A 42 -6.29 29.10 6.96
C GLN A 42 -7.37 29.48 5.92
N SER A 43 -7.11 30.50 5.11
CA SER A 43 -8.03 30.92 4.05
C SER A 43 -8.27 29.81 3.02
N SER A 44 -7.18 29.16 2.55
CA SER A 44 -7.25 28.04 1.60
C SER A 44 -7.96 26.84 2.19
N SER A 45 -7.68 26.48 3.45
CA SER A 45 -8.33 25.38 4.16
C SER A 45 -9.83 25.63 4.31
N THR A 46 -10.22 26.85 4.66
CA THR A 46 -11.64 27.21 4.77
C THR A 46 -12.38 27.08 3.44
N VAL A 47 -11.80 27.63 2.36
CA VAL A 47 -12.40 27.52 1.02
C VAL A 47 -12.48 26.08 0.56
N LEU A 48 -11.46 25.27 0.80
CA LEU A 48 -11.43 23.85 0.44
C LEU A 48 -12.54 23.06 1.15
N LEU A 49 -12.63 23.19 2.48
CA LEU A 49 -13.67 22.53 3.29
C LEU A 49 -15.09 22.96 2.89
N GLN A 50 -15.30 24.26 2.67
CA GLN A 50 -16.60 24.77 2.22
C GLN A 50 -16.97 24.30 0.82
N THR A 51 -15.98 24.19 -0.08
CA THR A 51 -16.20 23.67 -1.43
C THR A 51 -16.64 22.22 -1.40
N LEU A 52 -15.93 21.37 -0.64
CA LEU A 52 -16.30 19.96 -0.49
C LEU A 52 -17.65 19.78 0.22
N MET A 53 -17.98 20.64 1.19
CA MET A 53 -19.30 20.67 1.81
C MET A 53 -20.41 21.04 0.80
N ARG A 54 -20.21 22.07 -0.03
CA ARG A 54 -21.17 22.44 -1.09
C ARG A 54 -21.36 21.32 -2.11
N LEU A 55 -20.29 20.60 -2.44
CA LEU A 55 -20.32 19.44 -3.32
C LEU A 55 -20.83 18.16 -2.63
N ARG A 56 -21.20 18.23 -1.35
CA ARG A 56 -21.74 17.12 -0.55
C ARG A 56 -20.74 15.96 -0.31
N TYR A 57 -19.46 16.20 -0.41
CA TYR A 57 -18.42 15.26 0.01
C TYR A 57 -18.10 15.37 1.49
N LEU A 58 -18.36 16.54 2.11
CA LEU A 58 -18.27 16.73 3.56
C LEU A 58 -19.60 17.21 4.11
N ASP A 59 -19.95 16.76 5.32
CA ASP A 59 -20.95 17.36 6.19
C ASP A 59 -20.28 18.31 7.18
N TYR A 60 -21.05 19.30 7.65
CA TYR A 60 -20.62 20.25 8.66
C TYR A 60 -21.59 20.31 9.82
N ASP A 61 -21.12 19.91 10.99
CA ASP A 61 -21.86 20.07 12.23
C ASP A 61 -21.69 21.49 12.80
N ARG A 62 -22.79 22.25 12.83
CA ARG A 62 -22.79 23.63 13.34
C ARG A 62 -22.51 23.73 14.82
N LYS A 63 -22.84 22.73 15.65
CA LYS A 63 -22.63 22.75 17.10
C LYS A 63 -21.16 22.58 17.43
N SER A 64 -20.52 21.54 16.89
CA SER A 64 -19.10 21.29 17.11
C SER A 64 -18.17 22.09 16.18
N ARG A 65 -18.71 22.75 15.14
CA ARG A 65 -17.95 23.44 14.08
C ARG A 65 -16.94 22.53 13.38
N LYS A 66 -17.32 21.26 13.16
CA LYS A 66 -16.45 20.24 12.56
C LYS A 66 -17.03 19.71 11.27
N TYR A 67 -16.12 19.27 10.40
CA TYR A 67 -16.42 18.61 9.13
C TYR A 67 -16.18 17.12 9.25
N PHE A 68 -16.94 16.32 8.50
CA PHE A 68 -16.74 14.87 8.37
C PHE A 68 -17.13 14.40 6.96
N PRO A 69 -16.42 13.42 6.37
CA PRO A 69 -16.76 12.87 5.06
C PRO A 69 -18.13 12.21 5.04
N THR A 70 -18.88 12.47 3.96
CA THR A 70 -20.15 11.79 3.68
C THR A 70 -19.90 10.43 3.01
N VAL A 71 -20.93 9.60 2.94
CA VAL A 71 -20.91 8.33 2.19
C VAL A 71 -20.56 8.53 0.71
N ARG A 72 -20.76 9.73 0.16
CA ARG A 72 -20.44 10.07 -1.23
C ARG A 72 -18.94 9.85 -1.54
N VAL A 73 -18.05 10.05 -0.57
CA VAL A 73 -16.61 9.75 -0.73
C VAL A 73 -16.39 8.27 -0.99
N ALA A 74 -17.06 7.39 -0.25
CA ALA A 74 -16.95 5.94 -0.44
C ALA A 74 -17.54 5.50 -1.79
N LEU A 75 -18.65 6.12 -2.22
CA LEU A 75 -19.30 5.79 -3.50
C LEU A 75 -18.46 6.13 -4.74
N LEU A 76 -17.48 7.03 -4.64
CA LEU A 76 -16.56 7.32 -5.76
C LEU A 76 -15.77 6.09 -6.21
N GLY A 77 -15.43 5.22 -5.30
CA GLY A 77 -14.62 4.03 -5.57
C GLY A 77 -15.41 2.71 -5.57
N SER A 78 -16.72 2.71 -5.24
CA SER A 78 -17.49 1.49 -5.04
C SER A 78 -17.50 0.57 -6.27
N TRP A 79 -17.58 1.14 -7.47
CA TRP A 79 -17.54 0.39 -8.72
C TRP A 79 -16.21 -0.33 -8.97
N ILE A 80 -15.10 0.16 -8.41
CA ILE A 80 -13.78 -0.47 -8.49
C ILE A 80 -13.80 -1.76 -7.66
N THR A 81 -14.43 -1.71 -6.49
CA THR A 81 -14.44 -2.82 -5.54
C THR A 81 -15.40 -3.94 -5.96
N GLU A 82 -16.39 -3.66 -6.82
CA GLU A 82 -17.27 -4.68 -7.41
C GLU A 82 -16.48 -5.67 -8.27
N ASN A 83 -15.36 -5.26 -8.85
CA ASN A 83 -14.48 -6.08 -9.69
C ASN A 83 -13.26 -6.66 -8.93
N LEU A 84 -12.98 -6.18 -7.73
CA LEU A 84 -11.99 -6.81 -6.86
C LEU A 84 -12.62 -8.07 -6.24
N TYR A 85 -11.82 -9.12 -6.03
CA TYR A 85 -12.26 -10.32 -5.29
C TYR A 85 -13.20 -9.93 -4.16
N SER A 86 -14.16 -10.78 -3.83
CA SER A 86 -15.08 -10.46 -2.72
C SER A 86 -14.25 -9.94 -1.55
N GLU A 87 -14.21 -8.62 -1.39
CA GLU A 87 -13.33 -7.90 -0.44
C GLU A 87 -13.43 -8.46 0.98
N ARG A 88 -14.62 -8.99 1.32
CA ARG A 88 -14.84 -9.67 2.60
C ARG A 88 -13.90 -10.88 2.80
N SER A 89 -13.55 -11.62 1.73
CA SER A 89 -12.64 -12.76 1.84
C SER A 89 -11.21 -12.31 2.11
N LEU A 90 -10.68 -11.33 1.36
CA LEU A 90 -9.30 -10.87 1.50
C LEU A 90 -9.08 -10.11 2.81
N SER A 91 -10.01 -9.23 3.19
CA SER A 91 -9.95 -8.53 4.47
C SER A 91 -10.00 -9.51 5.65
N LYS A 92 -10.83 -10.57 5.56
CA LYS A 92 -10.88 -11.61 6.58
C LYS A 92 -9.56 -12.36 6.67
N ILE A 93 -8.96 -12.76 5.56
CA ILE A 93 -7.66 -13.42 5.51
C ILE A 93 -6.56 -12.58 6.16
N VAL A 94 -6.50 -11.28 5.84
CA VAL A 94 -5.52 -10.37 6.45
C VAL A 94 -5.70 -10.30 7.96
N ASN A 95 -6.94 -10.21 8.44
CA ASN A 95 -7.23 -10.15 9.88
C ASN A 95 -6.93 -11.48 10.58
N ASP A 96 -7.30 -12.62 9.99
CA ASP A 96 -7.05 -13.94 10.54
C ASP A 96 -5.53 -14.24 10.65
N LEU A 97 -4.77 -13.93 9.60
CA LEU A 97 -3.31 -14.06 9.62
C LEU A 97 -2.69 -13.14 10.68
N HIS A 98 -3.16 -11.91 10.80
CA HIS A 98 -2.68 -10.99 11.84
C HIS A 98 -2.97 -11.54 13.24
N ALA A 99 -4.17 -12.06 13.50
CA ALA A 99 -4.54 -12.66 14.78
C ALA A 99 -3.66 -13.87 15.13
N ARG A 100 -3.32 -14.73 14.13
CA ARG A 100 -2.49 -15.94 14.31
C ARG A 100 -1.00 -15.64 14.47
N THR A 101 -0.51 -14.52 13.97
CA THR A 101 0.93 -14.20 13.93
C THR A 101 1.33 -13.02 14.81
N SER A 102 0.42 -12.13 15.14
CA SER A 102 0.69 -10.80 15.71
C SER A 102 1.71 -9.97 14.88
N ALA A 103 2.03 -10.42 13.66
CA ALA A 103 2.92 -9.74 12.73
C ALA A 103 2.14 -8.74 11.87
N THR A 104 2.83 -7.88 11.14
CA THR A 104 2.20 -7.00 10.16
C THR A 104 1.75 -7.82 8.95
N VAL A 105 0.47 -7.77 8.58
CA VAL A 105 -0.04 -8.43 7.38
C VAL A 105 -0.40 -7.39 6.33
N ILE A 106 0.02 -7.63 5.09
CA ILE A 106 -0.01 -6.66 4.00
C ILE A 106 -0.61 -7.32 2.77
N LEU A 107 -1.59 -6.67 2.15
CA LEU A 107 -2.08 -6.99 0.82
C LEU A 107 -1.71 -5.86 -0.13
N GLY A 108 -1.08 -6.17 -1.25
CA GLY A 108 -0.64 -5.16 -2.19
C GLY A 108 -0.79 -5.58 -3.65
N LEU A 109 -0.89 -4.58 -4.52
CA LEU A 109 -0.94 -4.72 -5.98
C LEU A 109 0.01 -3.70 -6.63
N GLN A 110 0.33 -3.91 -7.91
CA GLN A 110 1.15 -2.97 -8.65
C GLN A 110 0.40 -1.65 -8.90
N ASN A 111 1.08 -0.55 -8.65
CA ASN A 111 0.70 0.79 -9.07
C ASN A 111 1.90 1.46 -9.76
N ASP A 112 1.90 1.45 -11.07
CA ASP A 112 3.00 1.89 -11.94
C ASP A 112 4.33 1.19 -11.58
N ILE A 113 5.35 1.93 -11.13
CA ILE A 113 6.66 1.42 -10.70
C ILE A 113 6.75 1.09 -9.21
N TYR A 114 5.61 1.15 -8.51
CA TYR A 114 5.47 0.85 -7.09
C TYR A 114 4.53 -0.34 -6.85
N VAL A 115 4.61 -0.93 -5.68
CA VAL A 115 3.52 -1.71 -5.11
C VAL A 115 2.77 -0.84 -4.13
N GLN A 116 1.46 -0.76 -4.27
CA GLN A 116 0.56 -0.07 -3.36
C GLN A 116 -0.08 -1.07 -2.40
N TYR A 117 0.01 -0.78 -1.11
CA TYR A 117 -0.63 -1.57 -0.09
C TYR A 117 -2.10 -1.17 0.03
N ILE A 118 -3.00 -2.06 -0.34
CA ILE A 118 -4.46 -1.81 -0.30
C ILE A 118 -5.08 -2.23 1.03
N HIS A 119 -4.46 -3.17 1.74
CA HIS A 119 -4.85 -3.55 3.08
C HIS A 119 -3.61 -3.76 3.95
N VAL A 120 -3.63 -3.23 5.17
CA VAL A 120 -2.55 -3.38 6.15
C VAL A 120 -3.18 -3.61 7.53
N ASN A 121 -2.77 -4.69 8.20
CA ASN A 121 -3.07 -4.88 9.61
C ASN A 121 -1.76 -4.89 10.42
N GLN A 122 -1.58 -3.87 11.25
CA GLN A 122 -0.38 -3.64 12.06
C GLN A 122 -0.77 -3.12 13.44
N THR A 123 -0.30 -3.78 14.50
CA THR A 123 -0.58 -3.32 15.88
C THR A 123 0.13 -2.00 16.20
N PRO A 124 -0.40 -1.17 17.13
CA PRO A 124 0.29 0.04 17.60
C PRO A 124 1.69 -0.24 18.17
N ALA A 125 1.86 -1.36 18.88
CA ALA A 125 3.16 -1.78 19.41
C ALA A 125 4.18 -2.00 18.29
N ARG A 126 3.79 -2.65 17.20
CA ARG A 126 4.65 -2.85 16.01
C ARG A 126 5.02 -1.54 15.33
N ARG A 127 4.09 -0.60 15.26
CA ARG A 127 4.35 0.74 14.70
C ARG A 127 5.45 1.46 15.49
N SER A 128 5.35 1.43 16.81
CA SER A 128 6.32 2.07 17.71
C SER A 128 7.69 1.38 17.64
N GLN A 129 7.72 0.06 17.69
CA GLN A 129 8.94 -0.76 17.70
C GLN A 129 9.74 -0.61 16.41
N LEU A 130 9.08 -0.72 15.25
CA LEU A 130 9.74 -0.64 13.95
C LEU A 130 9.98 0.79 13.48
N LYS A 131 9.48 1.81 14.19
CA LYS A 131 9.45 3.22 13.75
C LYS A 131 8.91 3.34 12.32
N TRP A 132 8.00 2.45 11.96
CA TRP A 132 7.52 2.26 10.60
C TRP A 132 6.01 2.09 10.58
N TYR A 133 5.35 3.13 10.16
CA TYR A 133 3.91 3.13 10.00
C TYR A 133 3.52 2.77 8.58
N LEU A 134 2.81 1.65 8.45
CA LEU A 134 2.18 1.23 7.20
C LEU A 134 0.68 1.49 7.27
N LYS A 135 0.15 2.07 6.22
CA LYS A 135 -1.29 2.29 6.06
C LYS A 135 -1.74 1.87 4.65
N PRO A 136 -3.04 1.59 4.45
CA PRO A 136 -3.60 1.50 3.10
C PRO A 136 -3.22 2.75 2.29
N GLY A 137 -2.88 2.57 1.01
CA GLY A 137 -2.32 3.61 0.14
C GLY A 137 -0.79 3.73 0.17
N SER A 138 -0.08 3.16 1.16
CA SER A 138 1.39 3.20 1.22
C SER A 138 2.01 2.61 -0.05
N LEU A 139 2.93 3.36 -0.67
CA LEU A 139 3.71 2.92 -1.82
C LEU A 139 5.07 2.37 -1.40
N ARG A 140 5.55 1.30 -2.04
CA ARG A 140 6.87 0.71 -1.85
C ARG A 140 7.52 0.43 -3.19
N PRO A 141 8.86 0.48 -3.29
CA PRO A 141 9.58 0.16 -4.53
C PRO A 141 9.21 -1.24 -5.03
N LEU A 142 8.72 -1.34 -6.28
CA LEU A 142 8.19 -2.57 -6.84
C LEU A 142 9.27 -3.67 -6.92
N ALA A 143 10.47 -3.35 -7.41
CA ALA A 143 11.57 -4.31 -7.58
C ALA A 143 12.35 -4.63 -6.30
N ARG A 144 12.10 -3.90 -5.20
CA ARG A 144 12.89 -4.07 -3.95
C ARG A 144 12.08 -4.58 -2.77
N SER A 145 10.78 -4.41 -2.78
CA SER A 145 9.90 -4.91 -1.71
C SER A 145 9.44 -6.35 -1.99
N SER A 146 9.30 -7.15 -0.95
CA SER A 146 8.87 -8.55 -1.10
C SER A 146 7.50 -8.68 -1.76
N VAL A 147 6.51 -7.87 -1.34
CA VAL A 147 5.18 -7.86 -1.99
C VAL A 147 5.27 -7.47 -3.46
N GLY A 148 6.13 -6.48 -3.79
CA GLY A 148 6.37 -6.08 -5.18
C GLY A 148 7.01 -7.17 -6.02
N LYS A 149 8.05 -7.84 -5.49
CA LYS A 149 8.72 -8.95 -6.16
C LYS A 149 7.77 -10.14 -6.37
N ALA A 150 6.91 -10.46 -5.41
CA ALA A 150 5.90 -11.48 -5.57
C ALA A 150 4.92 -11.12 -6.70
N VAL A 151 4.51 -9.86 -6.83
CA VAL A 151 3.69 -9.40 -7.97
C VAL A 151 4.47 -9.47 -9.29
N LEU A 152 5.74 -9.07 -9.30
CA LEU A 152 6.59 -9.12 -10.50
C LEU A 152 6.77 -10.55 -11.02
N SER A 153 6.84 -11.57 -10.16
CA SER A 153 7.05 -12.95 -10.57
C SER A 153 5.97 -13.51 -11.51
N SER A 154 4.80 -12.88 -11.58
CA SER A 154 3.72 -13.23 -12.51
C SER A 154 3.92 -12.73 -13.94
N LYS A 155 4.91 -11.85 -14.15
CA LYS A 155 5.11 -11.16 -15.44
C LYS A 155 6.13 -11.89 -16.31
N PRO A 156 6.00 -11.82 -17.65
CA PRO A 156 7.01 -12.33 -18.56
C PRO A 156 8.27 -11.44 -18.50
N ASP A 157 9.44 -12.03 -18.78
CA ASP A 157 10.74 -11.38 -18.64
C ASP A 157 10.88 -10.08 -19.45
N ALA A 158 10.29 -10.04 -20.66
CA ALA A 158 10.31 -8.81 -21.47
C ALA A 158 9.61 -7.63 -20.74
N GLU A 159 8.51 -7.88 -20.03
CA GLU A 159 7.81 -6.86 -19.23
C GLU A 159 8.62 -6.49 -17.99
N LEU A 160 9.27 -7.46 -17.34
CA LEU A 160 10.16 -7.22 -16.19
C LEU A 160 11.30 -6.28 -16.55
N ILE A 161 11.99 -6.53 -17.66
CA ILE A 161 13.11 -5.69 -18.15
C ILE A 161 12.62 -4.26 -18.45
N TYR A 162 11.48 -4.13 -19.12
CA TYR A 162 10.90 -2.81 -19.40
C TYR A 162 10.56 -2.03 -18.12
N LEU A 163 9.91 -2.68 -17.16
CA LEU A 163 9.58 -2.08 -15.86
C LEU A 163 10.84 -1.71 -15.07
N LEU A 164 11.85 -2.61 -15.06
CA LEU A 164 13.09 -2.36 -14.33
C LEU A 164 13.82 -1.14 -14.88
N ARG A 165 13.88 -0.96 -16.20
CA ARG A 165 14.49 0.23 -16.82
C ARG A 165 13.80 1.52 -16.38
N ARG A 166 12.47 1.51 -16.29
CA ARG A 166 11.69 2.64 -15.78
C ARG A 166 11.95 2.89 -14.30
N ILE A 167 11.98 1.83 -13.47
CA ILE A 167 12.28 1.91 -12.03
C ILE A 167 13.66 2.49 -11.82
N ASN A 168 14.69 1.96 -12.50
CA ASN A 168 16.07 2.43 -12.37
C ASN A 168 16.27 3.86 -12.89
N ALA A 169 15.50 4.28 -13.90
CA ALA A 169 15.53 5.65 -14.42
C ALA A 169 14.95 6.66 -13.42
N SER A 170 13.98 6.25 -12.61
CA SER A 170 13.36 7.08 -11.58
C SER A 170 14.11 7.05 -10.22
N GLU A 171 15.00 6.06 -10.02
CA GLU A 171 15.73 5.90 -8.76
C GLU A 171 16.92 6.86 -8.71
N THR A 172 16.90 7.74 -7.73
CA THR A 172 17.93 8.77 -7.51
C THR A 172 19.18 8.24 -6.82
N ARG A 173 19.06 7.14 -6.07
CA ARG A 173 20.16 6.52 -5.33
C ARG A 173 20.73 5.34 -6.12
N PRO A 174 21.97 5.41 -6.62
CA PRO A 174 22.57 4.33 -7.40
C PRO A 174 22.57 2.96 -6.71
N GLU A 175 22.78 2.95 -5.38
CA GLU A 175 22.79 1.75 -4.55
C GLU A 175 21.44 1.04 -4.47
N ASN A 176 20.37 1.71 -4.83
CA ASN A 176 19.02 1.14 -4.86
C ASN A 176 18.65 0.56 -6.24
N ARG A 177 19.47 0.77 -7.25
CA ARG A 177 19.23 0.23 -8.59
C ARG A 177 19.45 -1.28 -8.58
N VAL A 178 18.63 -1.98 -9.33
CA VAL A 178 18.67 -3.44 -9.46
C VAL A 178 19.18 -3.77 -10.87
N SER A 179 20.08 -4.74 -11.01
CA SER A 179 20.52 -5.19 -12.32
C SER A 179 19.46 -6.07 -12.99
N GLU A 180 19.48 -6.15 -14.34
CA GLU A 180 18.57 -7.03 -15.09
C GLU A 180 18.82 -8.50 -14.72
N ALA A 181 20.09 -8.90 -14.58
CA ALA A 181 20.46 -10.27 -14.24
C ALA A 181 19.95 -10.66 -12.84
N ASP A 182 20.20 -9.82 -11.82
CA ASP A 182 19.76 -10.09 -10.45
C ASP A 182 18.23 -10.18 -10.34
N LEU A 183 17.52 -9.32 -11.08
CA LEU A 183 16.06 -9.36 -11.08
C LEU A 183 15.54 -10.66 -11.69
N LEU A 184 16.05 -11.07 -12.86
CA LEU A 184 15.59 -12.28 -13.54
C LEU A 184 15.89 -13.53 -12.71
N GLU A 185 17.11 -13.66 -12.18
CA GLU A 185 17.48 -14.77 -11.30
C GLU A 185 16.55 -14.84 -10.06
N GLU A 186 16.26 -13.67 -9.47
CA GLU A 186 15.33 -13.65 -8.33
C GLU A 186 13.89 -13.99 -8.73
N MET A 187 13.42 -13.57 -9.90
CA MET A 187 12.10 -13.94 -10.39
C MET A 187 11.98 -15.44 -10.62
N ASP A 188 13.00 -16.07 -11.21
CA ASP A 188 13.02 -17.52 -11.40
C ASP A 188 12.98 -18.26 -10.06
N ARG A 189 13.78 -17.83 -9.11
CA ARG A 189 13.73 -18.38 -7.74
C ARG A 189 12.36 -18.23 -7.09
N ILE A 190 11.68 -17.07 -7.26
CA ILE A 190 10.35 -16.85 -6.70
C ILE A 190 9.31 -17.73 -7.40
N ARG A 191 9.40 -17.91 -8.71
CA ARG A 191 8.52 -18.79 -9.49
C ARG A 191 8.65 -20.25 -9.05
N GLU A 192 9.89 -20.73 -8.79
CA GLU A 192 10.16 -22.08 -8.32
C GLU A 192 9.69 -22.31 -6.87
N THR A 193 10.02 -21.38 -5.96
CA THR A 193 9.73 -21.55 -4.52
C THR A 193 8.32 -21.15 -4.14
N GLY A 194 7.67 -20.29 -4.95
CA GLY A 194 6.34 -19.74 -4.71
C GLY A 194 6.30 -18.59 -3.68
N TYR A 195 7.46 -18.03 -3.30
CA TYR A 195 7.50 -16.90 -2.36
C TYR A 195 8.68 -15.96 -2.61
N SER A 196 8.49 -14.72 -2.19
CA SER A 196 9.55 -13.71 -2.08
C SER A 196 9.88 -13.45 -0.61
N LEU A 197 11.15 -13.21 -0.31
CA LEU A 197 11.65 -12.83 1.02
C LEU A 197 12.62 -11.67 0.89
N THR A 198 12.41 -10.62 1.67
CA THR A 198 13.36 -9.50 1.80
C THR A 198 13.59 -9.17 3.26
N THR A 199 14.83 -8.83 3.62
CA THR A 199 15.24 -8.36 4.96
C THR A 199 16.04 -7.09 4.79
N GLY A 200 15.69 -6.03 5.53
CA GLY A 200 16.45 -4.78 5.53
C GLY A 200 16.41 -3.95 4.24
N THR A 201 15.75 -4.42 3.18
CA THR A 201 15.87 -3.82 1.83
C THR A 201 15.12 -2.48 1.71
N VAL A 202 13.96 -2.35 2.33
CA VAL A 202 13.13 -1.12 2.30
C VAL A 202 13.17 -0.43 3.66
N ASN A 203 13.12 -1.18 4.74
CA ASN A 203 13.36 -0.74 6.10
C ASN A 203 14.49 -1.60 6.70
N PRO A 204 15.60 -1.01 7.15
CA PRO A 204 16.75 -1.77 7.69
C PRO A 204 16.40 -2.72 8.84
N GLN A 205 15.36 -2.44 9.61
CA GLN A 205 14.95 -3.22 10.79
C GLN A 205 13.89 -4.28 10.49
N ALA A 206 13.27 -4.25 9.31
CA ALA A 206 12.13 -5.09 9.01
C ALA A 206 12.32 -5.89 7.72
N GLY A 207 11.77 -7.10 7.74
CA GLY A 207 11.66 -7.95 6.58
C GLY A 207 10.21 -8.34 6.29
N VAL A 208 9.98 -8.86 5.09
CA VAL A 208 8.68 -9.34 4.64
C VAL A 208 8.85 -10.62 3.86
N VAL A 209 8.04 -11.62 4.14
CA VAL A 209 7.81 -12.78 3.28
C VAL A 209 6.47 -12.62 2.58
N ALA A 210 6.39 -12.87 1.27
CA ALA A 210 5.18 -12.68 0.49
C ALA A 210 4.96 -13.77 -0.56
N CYS A 211 3.69 -14.09 -0.80
CA CYS A 211 3.24 -15.01 -1.84
C CYS A 211 2.31 -14.29 -2.82
N LEU A 212 2.39 -14.67 -4.09
CA LEU A 212 1.45 -14.24 -5.10
C LEU A 212 0.08 -14.87 -4.82
N ILE A 213 -0.98 -14.07 -4.93
CA ILE A 213 -2.35 -14.59 -4.87
C ILE A 213 -2.70 -15.15 -6.26
N PRO A 214 -3.11 -16.42 -6.38
CA PRO A 214 -3.63 -16.94 -7.63
C PRO A 214 -4.79 -16.09 -8.14
N SER A 215 -4.75 -15.65 -9.38
CA SER A 215 -5.74 -14.72 -9.93
C SER A 215 -6.24 -15.15 -11.29
N HIS A 216 -7.51 -14.86 -11.59
CA HIS A 216 -8.05 -15.01 -12.95
C HIS A 216 -7.60 -13.85 -13.84
N PRO A 217 -7.54 -14.02 -15.18
CA PRO A 217 -7.03 -13.01 -16.13
C PRO A 217 -7.69 -11.63 -16.06
N GLN A 218 -8.91 -11.53 -15.52
CA GLN A 218 -9.66 -10.28 -15.41
C GLN A 218 -9.48 -9.59 -14.02
N GLN A 219 -8.72 -10.19 -13.12
CA GLN A 219 -8.51 -9.66 -11.78
C GLN A 219 -7.12 -9.07 -11.65
N PRO A 220 -6.95 -7.99 -10.86
CA PRO A 220 -5.64 -7.42 -10.62
C PRO A 220 -4.73 -8.45 -9.92
N VAL A 221 -3.49 -8.52 -10.36
CA VAL A 221 -2.48 -9.36 -9.73
C VAL A 221 -2.12 -8.76 -8.36
N MET A 222 -2.30 -9.55 -7.32
CA MET A 222 -2.06 -9.15 -5.93
C MET A 222 -1.10 -10.11 -5.24
N ALA A 223 -0.44 -9.63 -4.19
CA ALA A 223 0.36 -10.47 -3.31
C ALA A 223 0.04 -10.19 -1.83
N LEU A 224 0.11 -11.25 -1.04
CA LEU A 224 -0.12 -11.24 0.40
C LEU A 224 1.22 -11.47 1.11
N GLY A 225 1.54 -10.61 2.09
CA GLY A 225 2.79 -10.66 2.80
C GLY A 225 2.64 -10.58 4.32
N ILE A 226 3.59 -11.18 5.03
CA ILE A 226 3.75 -11.08 6.48
C ILE A 226 5.09 -10.40 6.75
N GLY A 227 5.05 -9.29 7.50
CA GLY A 227 6.21 -8.49 7.86
C GLY A 227 6.45 -8.47 9.38
N ALA A 228 7.74 -8.56 9.75
CA ALA A 228 8.20 -8.52 11.14
C ALA A 228 9.60 -7.90 11.21
N GLU A 229 10.19 -7.80 12.39
CA GLU A 229 11.64 -7.55 12.54
C GLU A 229 12.43 -8.65 11.84
N ASN A 230 13.61 -8.30 11.33
CA ASN A 230 14.42 -9.24 10.53
C ASN A 230 14.66 -10.58 11.24
N ASP A 231 15.08 -10.56 12.51
CA ASP A 231 15.37 -11.80 13.26
C ASP A 231 14.09 -12.58 13.58
N GLU A 232 13.00 -11.91 13.89
CA GLU A 232 11.70 -12.54 14.09
C GLU A 232 11.20 -13.21 12.80
N LEU A 233 11.31 -12.49 11.68
CA LEU A 233 10.90 -12.99 10.38
C LEU A 233 11.68 -14.26 10.01
N LEU A 234 13.01 -14.24 10.17
CA LEU A 234 13.87 -15.37 9.83
C LEU A 234 13.57 -16.60 10.72
N ARG A 235 13.39 -16.38 12.03
CA ARG A 235 13.02 -17.48 12.96
C ARG A 235 11.67 -18.11 12.65
N ASN A 236 10.71 -17.31 12.16
CA ASN A 236 9.35 -17.77 11.90
C ASN A 236 9.05 -17.98 10.41
N LYS A 237 10.04 -17.92 9.54
CA LYS A 237 9.87 -17.94 8.07
C LYS A 237 8.98 -19.10 7.62
N ASP A 238 9.31 -20.30 8.02
CA ASP A 238 8.60 -21.49 7.56
C ASP A 238 7.16 -21.55 8.06
N ARG A 239 6.93 -21.13 9.30
CA ARG A 239 5.58 -20.98 9.86
C ARG A 239 4.77 -19.91 9.09
N TYR A 240 5.36 -18.77 8.79
CA TYR A 240 4.68 -17.71 8.05
C TYR A 240 4.36 -18.14 6.62
N LEU A 241 5.28 -18.86 5.96
CA LEU A 241 5.04 -19.44 4.64
C LEU A 241 3.92 -20.46 4.65
N GLN A 242 3.88 -21.35 5.65
CA GLN A 242 2.79 -22.31 5.80
C GLN A 242 1.45 -21.59 5.94
N LEU A 243 1.37 -20.57 6.82
CA LEU A 243 0.16 -19.79 7.04
C LEU A 243 -0.31 -19.05 5.79
N LEU A 244 0.62 -18.46 5.02
CA LEU A 244 0.31 -17.83 3.74
C LEU A 244 -0.25 -18.83 2.73
N ARG A 245 0.36 -20.01 2.61
CA ARG A 245 -0.10 -21.08 1.70
C ARG A 245 -1.49 -21.60 2.07
N GLU A 246 -1.74 -21.84 3.35
CA GLU A 246 -3.06 -22.23 3.87
C GLU A 246 -4.13 -21.16 3.55
N ALA A 247 -3.79 -19.89 3.76
CA ALA A 247 -4.70 -18.78 3.52
C ALA A 247 -5.02 -18.58 2.02
N LEU A 248 -4.11 -18.97 1.13
CA LEU A 248 -4.26 -18.84 -0.33
C LEU A 248 -4.83 -20.08 -1.02
N GLU A 249 -5.02 -21.19 -0.29
CA GLU A 249 -5.59 -22.43 -0.84
C GLU A 249 -6.95 -22.23 -1.53
N PRO A 250 -7.88 -21.41 -1.00
CA PRO A 250 -9.18 -21.18 -1.65
C PRO A 250 -9.13 -20.43 -3.00
N PHE A 251 -7.97 -19.90 -3.38
CA PHE A 251 -7.78 -19.15 -4.64
C PHE A 251 -7.08 -19.97 -5.74
N ARG A 252 -6.71 -21.23 -5.47
CA ARG A 252 -6.03 -22.14 -6.42
C ARG A 252 -6.97 -22.86 -7.38
#